data_e197f3e033f0c362bbf4fe769107ba01
#
_entry.id   e197f3e033f0c362bbf4fe769107ba01
#
_cell.length_a   1.000
_cell.length_b   1.000
_cell.length_c   1.000
_cell.angle_alpha   90.00
_cell.angle_beta   90.00
_cell.angle_gamma   90.00
#
_symmetry.space_group_name_H-M   'P 1'
#
loop_
_entity.id
_entity.type
_entity.pdbx_description
1 polymer ?
#
loop_
_entity_poly.entity_id
_entity_poly.type
_entity_poly.pdbx_seq_one_letter_code
_entity_poly.pdbx_strand_id
1 'polypeptide(L)'
;MTAPIPRDIPDLPALPGGPGLLPSPVPATAVVTPVRRPVTAVFRLLTAAAAATAVTMELVLGSPAQVLSQFTIQSSILLTLVMTVSARRAWTARRPLPSALTGAALLYVVIGALVHHTLVANPSSPFTTPPSPTGWHAVTDQVLNTAIPIAALTNWLLLTAAGHLHLRQAAPWLLYPLAYLTFSLLRGELLLPGTPNRYLYAFLDVDEHGYKSVLANALLLGLAFYTLAVLLVTLDHIRPNPVHHRTKTGFRLGPPVG
;
A
#
# COMPACT_ATOMS: atom_id res chain seq x y z
N MET A 1 -54.29 33.38 -37.24
CA MET A 1 -54.39 32.65 -38.53
C MET A 1 -53.45 31.49 -38.46
N THR A 2 -53.96 30.32 -38.10
CA THR A 2 -53.20 29.05 -38.06
C THR A 2 -53.40 28.35 -39.41
N ALA A 3 -52.34 28.18 -40.18
CA ALA A 3 -52.37 27.47 -41.45
C ALA A 3 -52.80 26.00 -41.24
N PRO A 4 -53.70 25.46 -42.10
CA PRO A 4 -54.10 24.05 -41.97
C PRO A 4 -52.92 23.15 -42.39
N ILE A 5 -52.66 22.13 -41.57
CA ILE A 5 -51.67 21.10 -41.85
C ILE A 5 -52.17 20.28 -43.06
N PRO A 6 -51.39 20.09 -44.11
CA PRO A 6 -51.75 19.24 -45.26
C PRO A 6 -51.99 17.81 -44.80
N ARG A 7 -53.14 17.23 -45.16
CA ARG A 7 -53.54 15.84 -44.78
C ARG A 7 -53.01 14.77 -45.75
N ASP A 8 -52.23 15.13 -46.73
CA ASP A 8 -51.68 14.19 -47.69
C ASP A 8 -50.16 14.03 -47.50
N ILE A 9 -49.78 13.42 -46.39
CA ILE A 9 -48.44 12.81 -46.27
C ILE A 9 -48.60 11.44 -46.90
N PRO A 10 -47.93 11.11 -48.02
CA PRO A 10 -47.92 9.74 -48.56
C PRO A 10 -47.45 8.83 -47.45
N ASP A 11 -48.13 7.67 -47.28
CA ASP A 11 -47.70 6.64 -46.34
C ASP A 11 -46.26 6.31 -46.59
N LEU A 12 -45.40 6.76 -45.69
CA LEU A 12 -44.01 6.39 -45.68
C LEU A 12 -43.95 4.88 -45.65
N PRO A 13 -43.22 4.19 -46.56
CA PRO A 13 -43.05 2.77 -46.53
C PRO A 13 -42.62 2.38 -45.12
N ALA A 14 -43.32 1.43 -44.49
CA ALA A 14 -42.99 0.94 -43.17
C ALA A 14 -41.49 0.62 -43.13
N LEU A 15 -40.73 1.35 -42.34
CA LEU A 15 -39.31 1.06 -42.14
C LEU A 15 -39.22 -0.45 -41.80
N PRO A 16 -38.45 -1.26 -42.53
CA PRO A 16 -38.22 -2.65 -42.19
C PRO A 16 -37.83 -2.68 -40.72
N GLY A 17 -38.61 -3.39 -39.90
CA GLY A 17 -38.63 -3.32 -38.43
C GLY A 17 -37.25 -2.98 -37.91
N GLY A 18 -37.12 -1.79 -37.34
CA GLY A 18 -35.82 -1.31 -36.82
C GLY A 18 -35.27 -2.42 -35.94
N PRO A 19 -33.97 -2.71 -35.98
CA PRO A 19 -33.38 -3.72 -35.15
C PRO A 19 -33.87 -3.46 -33.72
N GLY A 20 -34.69 -4.40 -33.18
CA GLY A 20 -35.31 -4.21 -31.87
C GLY A 20 -34.22 -3.72 -30.94
N LEU A 21 -34.48 -2.60 -30.24
CA LEU A 21 -33.51 -1.97 -29.35
C LEU A 21 -32.86 -3.09 -28.56
N LEU A 22 -31.67 -3.52 -28.99
CA LEU A 22 -30.90 -4.51 -28.23
C LEU A 22 -30.79 -3.94 -26.84
N PRO A 23 -31.18 -4.67 -25.81
CA PRO A 23 -31.09 -4.17 -24.44
C PRO A 23 -29.67 -3.67 -24.25
N SER A 24 -29.57 -2.43 -23.80
CA SER A 24 -28.30 -1.72 -23.58
C SER A 24 -27.32 -2.72 -22.96
N PRO A 25 -26.12 -2.95 -23.53
CA PRO A 25 -25.21 -3.97 -23.02
C PRO A 25 -25.00 -3.68 -21.54
N VAL A 26 -25.46 -4.58 -20.68
CA VAL A 26 -25.30 -4.44 -19.23
C VAL A 26 -23.81 -4.27 -18.97
N PRO A 27 -23.38 -3.19 -18.30
CA PRO A 27 -21.95 -2.94 -18.08
C PRO A 27 -21.32 -4.20 -17.51
N ALA A 28 -20.19 -4.64 -18.05
CA ALA A 28 -19.49 -5.85 -17.60
C ALA A 28 -19.26 -5.89 -16.08
N THR A 29 -19.18 -4.71 -15.46
CA THR A 29 -19.11 -4.53 -14.01
C THR A 29 -20.37 -4.93 -13.25
N ALA A 30 -21.54 -5.02 -13.90
CA ALA A 30 -22.80 -5.46 -13.29
C ALA A 30 -22.98 -6.97 -13.38
N VAL A 31 -22.22 -7.66 -14.25
CA VAL A 31 -22.33 -9.12 -14.49
C VAL A 31 -21.22 -9.90 -13.77
N VAL A 32 -20.15 -9.24 -13.33
CA VAL A 32 -19.07 -9.92 -12.61
C VAL A 32 -19.49 -10.17 -11.17
N THR A 33 -19.93 -11.40 -10.87
CA THR A 33 -20.18 -11.82 -9.49
C THR A 33 -18.91 -11.67 -8.67
N PRO A 34 -18.96 -10.99 -7.50
CA PRO A 34 -17.81 -10.85 -6.63
C PRO A 34 -17.30 -12.23 -6.21
N VAL A 35 -16.05 -12.55 -6.53
CA VAL A 35 -15.42 -13.83 -6.21
C VAL A 35 -14.69 -13.73 -4.88
N ARG A 36 -14.98 -14.65 -3.97
CA ARG A 36 -14.23 -14.82 -2.73
C ARG A 36 -12.81 -15.29 -3.04
N ARG A 37 -11.82 -14.74 -2.33
CA ARG A 37 -10.40 -15.09 -2.47
C ARG A 37 -9.86 -15.59 -1.13
N PRO A 38 -10.19 -16.82 -0.72
CA PRO A 38 -9.85 -17.32 0.61
C PRO A 38 -8.34 -17.38 0.86
N VAL A 39 -7.55 -17.86 -0.11
CA VAL A 39 -6.09 -17.93 0.01
C VAL A 39 -5.48 -16.54 0.24
N THR A 40 -5.91 -15.54 -0.54
CA THR A 40 -5.47 -14.15 -0.35
C THR A 40 -5.88 -13.61 1.03
N ALA A 41 -7.08 -13.93 1.48
CA ALA A 41 -7.58 -13.49 2.78
C ALA A 41 -6.77 -14.12 3.93
N VAL A 42 -6.51 -15.43 3.87
CA VAL A 42 -5.70 -16.13 4.87
C VAL A 42 -4.28 -15.59 4.91
N PHE A 43 -3.62 -15.43 3.77
CA PHE A 43 -2.27 -14.87 3.71
C PHE A 43 -2.19 -13.49 4.36
N ARG A 44 -3.13 -12.60 4.02
CA ARG A 44 -3.21 -11.25 4.60
C ARG A 44 -3.46 -11.27 6.09
N LEU A 45 -4.33 -12.17 6.56
CA LEU A 45 -4.62 -12.31 7.99
C LEU A 45 -3.40 -12.82 8.76
N LEU A 46 -2.68 -13.82 8.23
CA LEU A 46 -1.45 -14.33 8.84
C LEU A 46 -0.36 -13.25 8.90
N THR A 47 -0.18 -12.47 7.83
CA THR A 47 0.76 -11.34 7.81
C THR A 47 0.37 -10.29 8.86
N ALA A 48 -0.92 -9.94 8.96
CA ALA A 48 -1.42 -9.00 9.96
C ALA A 48 -1.22 -9.52 11.38
N ALA A 49 -1.51 -10.81 11.63
CA ALA A 49 -1.32 -11.44 12.93
C ALA A 49 0.16 -11.46 13.35
N ALA A 50 1.06 -11.83 12.44
CA ALA A 50 2.50 -11.83 12.70
C ALA A 50 3.02 -10.42 13.03
N ALA A 51 2.61 -9.40 12.27
CA ALA A 51 2.98 -8.02 12.54
C ALA A 51 2.42 -7.52 13.89
N ALA A 52 1.14 -7.80 14.17
CA ALA A 52 0.51 -7.44 15.44
C ALA A 52 1.20 -8.10 16.63
N THR A 53 1.53 -9.39 16.51
CA THR A 53 2.25 -10.13 17.59
C THR A 53 3.61 -9.51 17.82
N ALA A 54 4.40 -9.24 16.79
CA ALA A 54 5.73 -8.64 16.93
C ALA A 54 5.65 -7.22 17.54
N VAL A 55 4.71 -6.40 17.12
CA VAL A 55 4.47 -5.07 17.72
C VAL A 55 4.06 -5.19 19.19
N THR A 56 3.18 -6.13 19.52
CA THR A 56 2.75 -6.35 20.91
C THR A 56 3.91 -6.83 21.77
N MET A 57 4.77 -7.70 21.26
CA MET A 57 5.97 -8.15 21.98
C MET A 57 6.91 -6.99 22.27
N GLU A 58 7.19 -6.12 21.29
CA GLU A 58 8.01 -4.92 21.52
C GLU A 58 7.40 -3.99 22.58
N LEU A 59 6.06 -3.83 22.58
CA LEU A 59 5.37 -3.01 23.58
C LEU A 59 5.44 -3.60 24.99
N VAL A 60 5.48 -4.92 25.12
CA VAL A 60 5.59 -5.62 26.42
C VAL A 60 7.03 -5.63 26.91
N LEU A 61 8.00 -5.76 26.01
CA LEU A 61 9.42 -5.85 26.35
C LEU A 61 10.07 -4.48 26.58
N GLY A 62 9.57 -3.43 25.93
CA GLY A 62 10.14 -2.10 25.96
C GLY A 62 9.24 -1.04 26.59
N SER A 63 9.71 0.20 26.57
CA SER A 63 8.89 1.36 26.94
C SER A 63 7.85 1.66 25.86
N PRO A 64 6.54 1.60 26.12
CA PRO A 64 5.51 1.81 25.12
C PRO A 64 5.64 3.16 24.38
N ALA A 65 5.99 4.23 25.10
CA ALA A 65 6.16 5.55 24.51
C ALA A 65 7.33 5.58 23.50
N GLN A 66 8.44 4.92 23.82
CA GLN A 66 9.59 4.83 22.92
C GLN A 66 9.30 3.90 21.73
N VAL A 67 8.71 2.73 21.99
CA VAL A 67 8.35 1.76 20.94
C VAL A 67 7.38 2.38 19.93
N LEU A 68 6.30 3.02 20.39
CA LEU A 68 5.33 3.67 19.51
C LEU A 68 5.89 4.89 18.76
N SER A 69 7.01 5.42 19.21
CA SER A 69 7.70 6.52 18.52
C SER A 69 8.53 6.03 17.33
N GLN A 70 8.79 4.75 17.18
CA GLN A 70 9.60 4.20 16.08
C GLN A 70 8.80 4.14 14.77
N PHE A 71 9.42 4.54 13.67
CA PHE A 71 8.81 4.50 12.33
C PHE A 71 8.38 3.10 11.91
N THR A 72 9.24 2.08 12.16
CA THR A 72 8.95 0.69 11.85
C THR A 72 7.71 0.17 12.58
N ILE A 73 7.52 0.52 13.84
CA ILE A 73 6.35 0.12 14.63
C ILE A 73 5.09 0.78 14.06
N GLN A 74 5.12 2.10 13.82
CA GLN A 74 3.98 2.84 13.28
C GLN A 74 3.58 2.32 11.88
N SER A 75 4.54 2.09 10.99
CA SER A 75 4.30 1.54 9.66
C SER A 75 3.75 0.11 9.71
N SER A 76 4.23 -0.72 10.67
CA SER A 76 3.73 -2.08 10.90
C SER A 76 2.32 -2.11 11.46
N ILE A 77 1.95 -1.17 12.33
CA ILE A 77 0.57 -0.99 12.80
C ILE A 77 -0.35 -0.62 11.63
N LEU A 78 0.06 0.35 10.80
CA LEU A 78 -0.70 0.72 9.61
C LEU A 78 -0.88 -0.47 8.66
N LEU A 79 0.20 -1.21 8.38
CA LEU A 79 0.12 -2.42 7.55
C LEU A 79 -0.83 -3.46 8.13
N THR A 80 -0.76 -3.70 9.45
CA THR A 80 -1.65 -4.64 10.16
C THR A 80 -3.13 -4.28 9.94
N LEU A 81 -3.49 -3.01 10.10
CA LEU A 81 -4.85 -2.52 9.86
C LEU A 81 -5.27 -2.71 8.40
N VAL A 82 -4.42 -2.31 7.46
CA VAL A 82 -4.67 -2.42 6.01
C VAL A 82 -4.82 -3.88 5.60
N MET A 83 -3.96 -4.78 6.09
CA MET A 83 -4.01 -6.21 5.77
C MET A 83 -5.24 -6.89 6.38
N THR A 84 -5.60 -6.55 7.61
CA THR A 84 -6.81 -7.07 8.28
C THR A 84 -8.08 -6.69 7.52
N VAL A 85 -8.24 -5.40 7.18
CA VAL A 85 -9.40 -4.93 6.41
C VAL A 85 -9.41 -5.53 5.01
N SER A 86 -8.24 -5.62 4.36
CA SER A 86 -8.09 -6.24 3.04
C SER A 86 -8.41 -7.74 3.07
N ALA A 87 -8.02 -8.46 4.11
CA ALA A 87 -8.36 -9.87 4.31
C ALA A 87 -9.87 -10.06 4.44
N ARG A 88 -10.52 -9.25 5.30
CA ARG A 88 -11.99 -9.29 5.46
C ARG A 88 -12.70 -9.02 4.13
N ARG A 89 -12.25 -8.02 3.36
CA ARG A 89 -12.86 -7.69 2.05
C ARG A 89 -12.64 -8.82 1.02
N ALA A 90 -11.48 -9.45 1.01
CA ALA A 90 -11.20 -10.59 0.14
C ALA A 90 -12.06 -11.83 0.49
N TRP A 91 -12.29 -12.06 1.80
CA TRP A 91 -13.16 -13.14 2.28
C TRP A 91 -14.62 -12.91 1.94
N THR A 92 -15.12 -11.68 2.10
CA THR A 92 -16.53 -11.32 1.86
C THR A 92 -16.81 -10.87 0.42
N ALA A 93 -15.88 -11.08 -0.51
CA ALA A 93 -16.01 -10.67 -1.92
C ALA A 93 -16.37 -9.17 -2.10
N ARG A 94 -15.88 -8.28 -1.23
CA ARG A 94 -16.08 -6.84 -1.34
C ARG A 94 -14.99 -6.21 -2.22
N ARG A 95 -15.26 -5.00 -2.70
CA ARG A 95 -14.27 -4.21 -3.45
C ARG A 95 -12.99 -4.03 -2.62
N PRO A 96 -11.80 -4.13 -3.25
CA PRO A 96 -10.52 -3.92 -2.56
C PRO A 96 -10.44 -2.52 -1.95
N LEU A 97 -9.49 -2.33 -1.03
CA LEU A 97 -9.16 -1.00 -0.50
C LEU A 97 -8.60 -0.10 -1.62
N PRO A 98 -8.71 1.24 -1.48
CA PRO A 98 -8.06 2.17 -2.40
C PRO A 98 -6.57 1.86 -2.55
N SER A 99 -6.06 1.92 -3.78
CA SER A 99 -4.65 1.65 -4.08
C SER A 99 -3.71 2.64 -3.39
N ALA A 100 -4.15 3.88 -3.17
CA ALA A 100 -3.39 4.87 -2.42
C ALA A 100 -3.04 4.39 -1.00
N LEU A 101 -3.99 3.76 -0.29
CA LEU A 101 -3.77 3.28 1.07
C LEU A 101 -2.93 2.01 1.11
N THR A 102 -3.20 1.05 0.21
CA THR A 102 -2.44 -0.21 0.16
C THR A 102 -1.02 0.00 -0.34
N GLY A 103 -0.82 0.93 -1.29
CA GLY A 103 0.50 1.34 -1.78
C GLY A 103 1.30 2.10 -0.72
N ALA A 104 0.67 3.01 0.03
CA ALA A 104 1.30 3.71 1.15
C ALA A 104 1.78 2.73 2.23
N ALA A 105 0.92 1.82 2.69
CA ALA A 105 1.29 0.84 3.71
C ALA A 105 2.46 -0.06 3.26
N LEU A 106 2.45 -0.49 1.99
CA LEU A 106 3.56 -1.24 1.41
C LEU A 106 4.84 -0.41 1.38
N LEU A 107 4.76 0.82 0.86
CA LEU A 107 5.92 1.72 0.76
C LEU A 107 6.57 1.95 2.12
N TYR A 108 5.77 2.21 3.16
CA TYR A 108 6.31 2.57 4.48
C TYR A 108 7.03 1.39 5.15
N VAL A 109 6.52 0.16 5.06
CA VAL A 109 7.25 -0.99 5.62
C VAL A 109 8.50 -1.31 4.81
N VAL A 110 8.51 -1.08 3.49
CA VAL A 110 9.70 -1.25 2.66
C VAL A 110 10.73 -0.16 2.97
N ILE A 111 10.32 1.10 3.19
CA ILE A 111 11.20 2.18 3.68
C ILE A 111 11.83 1.77 5.01
N GLY A 112 11.01 1.32 5.98
CA GLY A 112 11.51 0.87 7.29
C GLY A 112 12.57 -0.22 7.17
N ALA A 113 12.30 -1.24 6.36
CA ALA A 113 13.24 -2.33 6.10
C ALA A 113 14.55 -1.85 5.45
N LEU A 114 14.45 -1.00 4.42
CA LEU A 114 15.63 -0.47 3.74
C LEU A 114 16.47 0.38 4.69
N VAL A 115 15.87 1.31 5.42
CA VAL A 115 16.57 2.14 6.42
C VAL A 115 17.23 1.26 7.49
N HIS A 116 16.50 0.25 8.00
CA HIS A 116 17.04 -0.67 8.99
C HIS A 116 18.28 -1.40 8.44
N HIS A 117 18.17 -2.06 7.29
CA HIS A 117 19.26 -2.88 6.75
C HIS A 117 20.43 -2.06 6.16
N THR A 118 20.18 -0.84 5.67
CA THR A 118 21.25 -0.03 5.05
C THR A 118 21.93 0.92 6.03
N LEU A 119 21.21 1.44 7.02
CA LEU A 119 21.72 2.45 7.93
C LEU A 119 21.88 1.95 9.37
N VAL A 120 20.86 1.26 9.92
CA VAL A 120 20.83 0.92 11.36
C VAL A 120 21.63 -0.35 11.65
N ALA A 121 21.38 -1.43 10.91
CA ALA A 121 22.00 -2.74 11.13
C ALA A 121 23.28 -2.97 10.30
N ASN A 122 23.63 -2.06 9.41
CA ASN A 122 24.81 -2.19 8.56
C ASN A 122 26.08 -1.77 9.30
N PRO A 123 27.04 -2.68 9.56
CA PRO A 123 28.29 -2.33 10.27
C PRO A 123 29.15 -1.28 9.57
N SER A 124 29.00 -1.14 8.24
CA SER A 124 29.72 -0.14 7.45
C SER A 124 29.05 1.23 7.42
N SER A 125 27.87 1.36 8.02
CA SER A 125 27.15 2.63 8.10
C SER A 125 27.67 3.49 9.24
N PRO A 126 27.85 4.81 9.03
CA PRO A 126 28.18 5.74 10.12
C PRO A 126 27.03 5.89 11.13
N PHE A 127 25.83 5.39 10.81
CA PHE A 127 24.62 5.50 11.63
C PHE A 127 24.22 4.16 12.28
N THR A 128 25.14 3.18 12.29
CA THR A 128 24.91 1.90 12.96
C THR A 128 24.70 2.10 14.45
N THR A 129 23.68 1.47 15.00
CA THR A 129 23.34 1.55 16.43
C THR A 129 23.76 0.24 17.13
N PRO A 130 24.91 0.19 17.81
CA PRO A 130 25.26 -0.94 18.67
C PRO A 130 24.61 -0.78 20.07
N PRO A 131 24.36 -1.88 20.81
CA PRO A 131 24.54 -3.28 20.43
C PRO A 131 23.39 -3.84 19.62
N SER A 132 23.67 -4.89 18.83
CA SER A 132 22.62 -5.62 18.11
C SER A 132 21.60 -6.17 19.09
N PRO A 133 20.30 -6.14 18.74
CA PRO A 133 19.25 -6.68 19.61
C PRO A 133 19.50 -8.19 19.88
N THR A 134 19.19 -8.62 21.10
CA THR A 134 19.37 -10.01 21.55
C THR A 134 18.06 -10.60 22.07
N GLY A 135 17.98 -11.92 22.18
CA GLY A 135 16.79 -12.59 22.69
C GLY A 135 15.54 -12.31 21.86
N TRP A 136 14.44 -12.01 22.51
CA TRP A 136 13.15 -11.74 21.85
C TRP A 136 13.15 -10.46 21.02
N HIS A 137 13.92 -9.46 21.41
CA HIS A 137 14.09 -8.24 20.58
C HIS A 137 14.75 -8.55 19.24
N ALA A 138 15.69 -9.49 19.16
CA ALA A 138 16.25 -9.91 17.88
C ALA A 138 15.22 -10.62 17.00
N VAL A 139 14.33 -11.41 17.59
CA VAL A 139 13.26 -12.09 16.85
C VAL A 139 12.26 -11.07 16.30
N THR A 140 11.78 -10.15 17.13
CA THR A 140 10.82 -9.13 16.71
C THR A 140 11.41 -8.17 15.68
N ASP A 141 12.69 -7.83 15.82
CA ASP A 141 13.43 -7.02 14.87
C ASP A 141 13.48 -7.69 13.48
N GLN A 142 13.85 -8.99 13.43
CA GLN A 142 13.83 -9.75 12.17
C GLN A 142 12.43 -9.88 11.58
N VAL A 143 11.42 -10.07 12.40
CA VAL A 143 10.04 -10.13 11.93
C VAL A 143 9.61 -8.80 11.32
N LEU A 144 9.79 -7.68 12.02
CA LEU A 144 9.29 -6.37 11.61
C LEU A 144 10.09 -5.77 10.46
N ASN A 145 11.40 -5.96 10.43
CA ASN A 145 12.27 -5.35 9.41
C ASN A 145 12.61 -6.26 8.24
N THR A 146 12.33 -7.57 8.32
CA THR A 146 12.62 -8.52 7.22
C THR A 146 11.38 -9.30 6.79
N ALA A 147 10.78 -10.09 7.69
CA ALA A 147 9.71 -11.02 7.31
C ALA A 147 8.43 -10.27 6.86
N ILE A 148 8.01 -9.25 7.59
CA ILE A 148 6.80 -8.48 7.28
C ILE A 148 6.94 -7.69 5.97
N PRO A 149 8.03 -6.95 5.69
CA PRO A 149 8.23 -6.31 4.38
C PRO A 149 8.25 -7.31 3.21
N ILE A 150 8.90 -8.47 3.36
CA ILE A 150 8.89 -9.54 2.35
C ILE A 150 7.47 -10.06 2.13
N ALA A 151 6.71 -10.32 3.20
CA ALA A 151 5.31 -10.76 3.08
C ALA A 151 4.43 -9.69 2.42
N ALA A 152 4.62 -8.41 2.73
CA ALA A 152 3.91 -7.30 2.10
C ALA A 152 4.22 -7.20 0.60
N LEU A 153 5.50 -7.33 0.21
CA LEU A 153 5.92 -7.38 -1.20
C LEU A 153 5.33 -8.61 -1.91
N THR A 154 5.36 -9.78 -1.27
CA THR A 154 4.77 -11.02 -1.81
C THR A 154 3.26 -10.86 -2.03
N ASN A 155 2.53 -10.29 -1.05
CA ASN A 155 1.12 -9.98 -1.22
C ASN A 155 0.86 -9.03 -2.39
N TRP A 156 1.69 -8.00 -2.54
CA TRP A 156 1.55 -7.05 -3.64
C TRP A 156 1.87 -7.70 -4.97
N LEU A 157 2.98 -8.44 -5.09
CA LEU A 157 3.43 -9.06 -6.33
C LEU A 157 2.47 -10.17 -6.80
N LEU A 158 2.03 -11.06 -5.90
CA LEU A 158 1.36 -12.30 -6.27
C LEU A 158 -0.15 -12.29 -6.03
N LEU A 159 -0.65 -11.47 -5.10
CA LEU A 159 -2.04 -11.54 -4.63
C LEU A 159 -2.85 -10.25 -4.90
N THR A 160 -2.21 -9.22 -5.47
CA THR A 160 -2.87 -7.95 -5.78
C THR A 160 -2.86 -7.71 -7.28
N ALA A 161 -3.97 -7.23 -7.84
CA ALA A 161 -4.06 -6.90 -9.26
C ALA A 161 -3.06 -5.80 -9.63
N ALA A 162 -2.46 -5.91 -10.82
CA ALA A 162 -1.47 -4.95 -11.33
C ALA A 162 -2.13 -3.70 -11.94
N GLY A 163 -1.35 -2.62 -12.08
CA GLY A 163 -1.77 -1.40 -12.77
C GLY A 163 -2.72 -0.50 -11.98
N HIS A 164 -2.80 -0.66 -10.66
CA HIS A 164 -3.70 0.14 -9.81
C HIS A 164 -3.01 1.29 -9.07
N LEU A 165 -1.68 1.28 -8.97
CA LEU A 165 -0.93 2.38 -8.38
C LEU A 165 -0.77 3.51 -9.42
N HIS A 166 -0.84 4.76 -8.97
CA HIS A 166 -0.75 5.91 -9.86
C HIS A 166 0.37 6.84 -9.43
N LEU A 167 1.10 7.39 -10.38
CA LEU A 167 2.23 8.30 -10.10
C LEU A 167 1.82 9.52 -9.26
N ARG A 168 0.58 10.02 -9.43
CA ARG A 168 0.01 11.09 -8.61
C ARG A 168 -0.05 10.77 -7.11
N GLN A 169 0.11 9.50 -6.71
CA GLN A 169 0.10 9.07 -5.32
C GLN A 169 1.50 9.14 -4.68
N ALA A 170 2.57 9.16 -5.50
CA ALA A 170 3.95 9.11 -5.01
C ALA A 170 4.29 10.30 -4.09
N ALA A 171 3.96 11.54 -4.49
CA ALA A 171 4.23 12.72 -3.68
C ALA A 171 3.39 12.76 -2.37
N PRO A 172 2.07 12.51 -2.37
CA PRO A 172 1.29 12.40 -1.13
C PRO A 172 1.79 11.34 -0.16
N TRP A 173 2.37 10.24 -0.62
CA TRP A 173 2.93 9.23 0.28
C TRP A 173 4.12 9.72 1.09
N LEU A 174 4.84 10.76 0.64
CA LEU A 174 5.94 11.35 1.41
C LEU A 174 5.47 12.19 2.60
N LEU A 175 4.19 12.57 2.66
CA LEU A 175 3.66 13.35 3.77
C LEU A 175 3.84 12.63 5.12
N TYR A 176 3.71 11.31 5.16
CA TYR A 176 3.89 10.57 6.39
C TYR A 176 5.37 10.52 6.85
N PRO A 177 6.36 10.15 6.03
CA PRO A 177 7.77 10.30 6.40
C PRO A 177 8.17 11.73 6.80
N LEU A 178 7.61 12.75 6.13
CA LEU A 178 7.86 14.15 6.48
C LEU A 178 7.25 14.53 7.85
N ALA A 179 6.02 14.09 8.10
CA ALA A 179 5.38 14.26 9.41
C ALA A 179 6.16 13.51 10.51
N TYR A 180 6.66 12.32 10.19
CA TYR A 180 7.52 11.56 11.10
C TYR A 180 8.83 12.28 11.41
N LEU A 181 9.49 12.85 10.40
CA LEU A 181 10.69 13.67 10.59
C LEU A 181 10.40 14.84 11.56
N THR A 182 9.34 15.58 11.31
CA THR A 182 8.91 16.68 12.17
C THR A 182 8.64 16.20 13.60
N PHE A 183 7.90 15.10 13.74
CA PHE A 183 7.64 14.48 15.04
C PHE A 183 8.94 14.08 15.76
N SER A 184 9.89 13.44 15.06
CA SER A 184 11.15 12.96 15.63
C SER A 184 12.01 14.11 16.13
N LEU A 185 12.12 15.20 15.35
CA LEU A 185 12.87 16.40 15.74
C LEU A 185 12.19 17.12 16.92
N LEU A 186 10.88 17.33 16.88
CA LEU A 186 10.13 17.93 17.99
C LEU A 186 10.27 17.10 19.27
N ARG A 187 10.16 15.78 19.17
CA ARG A 187 10.36 14.89 20.31
C ARG A 187 11.77 15.05 20.90
N GLY A 188 12.79 15.12 20.03
CA GLY A 188 14.17 15.36 20.45
C GLY A 188 14.33 16.68 21.21
N GLU A 189 13.71 17.76 20.73
CA GLU A 189 13.76 19.08 21.39
C GLU A 189 13.02 19.13 22.73
N LEU A 190 11.91 18.37 22.85
CA LEU A 190 11.12 18.34 24.08
C LEU A 190 11.74 17.48 25.20
N LEU A 191 12.67 16.59 24.86
CA LEU A 191 13.38 15.77 25.84
C LEU A 191 14.65 16.49 26.33
N LEU A 192 14.97 16.30 27.61
CA LEU A 192 16.17 16.89 28.21
C LEU A 192 17.44 16.38 27.50
N PRO A 193 18.46 17.25 27.30
CA PRO A 193 19.77 16.85 26.81
C PRO A 193 20.36 15.72 27.68
N GLY A 194 20.94 14.70 27.02
CA GLY A 194 21.47 13.52 27.70
C GLY A 194 20.44 12.43 28.04
N THR A 195 19.15 12.62 27.71
CA THR A 195 18.15 11.55 27.85
C THR A 195 18.48 10.41 26.89
N PRO A 196 18.57 9.14 27.37
CA PRO A 196 18.79 7.99 26.50
C PRO A 196 17.73 7.90 25.40
N ASN A 197 18.16 7.65 24.15
CA ASN A 197 17.28 7.57 22.98
C ASN A 197 16.45 8.86 22.74
N ARG A 198 17.03 10.02 23.04
CA ARG A 198 16.44 11.34 22.73
C ARG A 198 16.07 11.42 21.25
N TYR A 199 16.99 11.05 20.36
CA TYR A 199 16.75 10.79 18.96
C TYR A 199 16.71 9.29 18.71
N LEU A 200 15.70 8.82 17.99
CA LEU A 200 15.46 7.38 17.77
C LEU A 200 16.37 6.76 16.71
N TYR A 201 16.94 7.60 15.85
CA TYR A 201 17.84 7.20 14.77
C TYR A 201 19.06 8.09 14.77
N ALA A 202 20.25 7.51 14.68
CA ALA A 202 21.51 8.23 14.68
C ALA A 202 21.60 9.27 13.55
N PHE A 203 21.05 8.99 12.37
CA PHE A 203 21.02 9.96 11.26
C PHE A 203 20.10 11.17 11.49
N LEU A 204 19.26 11.16 12.53
CA LEU A 204 18.41 12.26 12.97
C LEU A 204 18.92 12.91 14.27
N ASP A 205 20.05 12.47 14.79
CA ASP A 205 20.62 13.00 16.02
C ASP A 205 21.26 14.37 15.77
N VAL A 206 20.57 15.41 16.27
CA VAL A 206 20.99 16.80 16.13
C VAL A 206 22.12 17.13 17.10
N ASP A 207 22.19 16.47 18.27
CA ASP A 207 23.22 16.70 19.26
C ASP A 207 24.59 16.24 18.73
N GLU A 208 24.62 15.17 17.96
CA GLU A 208 25.86 14.61 17.40
C GLU A 208 26.23 15.26 16.05
N HIS A 209 25.25 15.46 15.16
CA HIS A 209 25.51 15.83 13.76
C HIS A 209 25.16 17.29 13.43
N GLY A 210 24.41 17.97 14.28
CA GLY A 210 23.88 19.31 14.04
C GLY A 210 22.76 19.35 13.00
N TYR A 211 21.93 20.42 13.04
CA TYR A 211 20.76 20.58 12.17
C TYR A 211 21.07 20.50 10.67
N LYS A 212 22.22 21.07 10.23
CA LYS A 212 22.58 21.09 8.81
C LYS A 212 22.75 19.66 8.25
N SER A 213 23.47 18.82 8.99
CA SER A 213 23.71 17.42 8.56
C SER A 213 22.42 16.60 8.63
N VAL A 214 21.63 16.77 9.69
CA VAL A 214 20.34 16.07 9.85
C VAL A 214 19.37 16.43 8.72
N LEU A 215 19.26 17.73 8.37
CA LEU A 215 18.39 18.16 7.26
C LEU A 215 18.92 17.68 5.90
N ALA A 216 20.24 17.63 5.70
CA ALA A 216 20.83 17.06 4.49
C ALA A 216 20.53 15.56 4.37
N ASN A 217 20.70 14.80 5.46
CA ASN A 217 20.34 13.38 5.52
C ASN A 217 18.84 13.17 5.24
N ALA A 218 17.98 13.99 5.85
CA ALA A 218 16.54 13.93 5.65
C ALA A 218 16.14 14.23 4.19
N LEU A 219 16.81 15.19 3.54
CA LEU A 219 16.59 15.49 2.11
C LEU A 219 17.01 14.32 1.22
N LEU A 220 18.19 13.75 1.45
CA LEU A 220 18.66 12.57 0.70
C LEU A 220 17.73 11.37 0.87
N LEU A 221 17.30 11.08 2.11
CA LEU A 221 16.33 10.02 2.37
C LEU A 221 14.99 10.31 1.74
N GLY A 222 14.51 11.55 1.80
CA GLY A 222 13.27 11.97 1.15
C GLY A 222 13.30 11.75 -0.36
N LEU A 223 14.42 12.07 -1.02
CA LEU A 223 14.63 11.81 -2.44
C LEU A 223 14.67 10.29 -2.73
N ALA A 224 15.35 9.52 -1.90
CA ALA A 224 15.39 8.05 -2.02
C ALA A 224 13.99 7.45 -1.85
N PHE A 225 13.18 7.92 -0.89
CA PHE A 225 11.80 7.47 -0.67
C PHE A 225 10.89 7.84 -1.83
N TYR A 226 11.06 9.03 -2.41
CA TYR A 226 10.32 9.43 -3.60
C TYR A 226 10.67 8.53 -4.80
N THR A 227 11.96 8.27 -5.01
CA THR A 227 12.44 7.37 -6.04
C THR A 227 11.86 5.96 -5.86
N LEU A 228 11.85 5.46 -4.62
CA LEU A 228 11.23 4.18 -4.29
C LEU A 228 9.72 4.16 -4.58
N ALA A 229 9.01 5.25 -4.26
CA ALA A 229 7.58 5.38 -4.57
C ALA A 229 7.31 5.35 -6.08
N VAL A 230 8.12 6.08 -6.86
CA VAL A 230 8.05 6.07 -8.33
C VAL A 230 8.37 4.69 -8.88
N LEU A 231 9.42 4.03 -8.37
CA LEU A 231 9.79 2.68 -8.76
C LEU A 231 8.66 1.68 -8.47
N LEU A 232 8.03 1.77 -7.31
CA LEU A 232 6.90 0.92 -6.94
C LEU A 232 5.72 1.08 -7.92
N VAL A 233 5.39 2.33 -8.29
CA VAL A 233 4.35 2.62 -9.29
C VAL A 233 4.73 2.06 -10.65
N THR A 234 5.96 2.27 -11.09
CA THR A 234 6.45 1.77 -12.38
C THR A 234 6.40 0.24 -12.44
N LEU A 235 6.91 -0.43 -11.40
CA LEU A 235 6.86 -1.88 -11.29
C LEU A 235 5.42 -2.41 -11.27
N ASP A 236 4.47 -1.69 -10.65
CA ASP A 236 3.06 -2.08 -10.65
C ASP A 236 2.46 -2.14 -12.05
N HIS A 237 2.92 -1.28 -12.96
CA HIS A 237 2.41 -1.24 -14.34
C HIS A 237 3.06 -2.27 -15.27
N ILE A 238 4.35 -2.61 -15.04
CA ILE A 238 5.08 -3.54 -15.91
C ILE A 238 4.98 -5.00 -15.45
N ARG A 239 4.65 -5.26 -14.17
CA ARG A 239 4.51 -6.63 -13.68
C ARG A 239 3.31 -7.33 -14.29
N PRO A 240 3.40 -8.65 -14.58
CA PRO A 240 2.27 -9.42 -15.05
C PRO A 240 1.13 -9.38 -14.02
N ASN A 241 -0.12 -9.34 -14.49
CA ASN A 241 -1.26 -9.36 -13.58
C ASN A 241 -1.50 -10.80 -13.07
N PRO A 242 -1.22 -11.09 -11.77
CA PRO A 242 -1.39 -12.44 -11.23
C PRO A 242 -2.86 -12.83 -11.05
N VAL A 243 -3.74 -11.82 -11.06
CA VAL A 243 -5.17 -11.99 -10.91
C VAL A 243 -5.81 -12.03 -12.31
N HIS A 244 -5.56 -13.10 -13.06
CA HIS A 244 -6.30 -13.34 -14.29
C HIS A 244 -7.76 -13.62 -13.93
N HIS A 245 -8.65 -12.72 -14.31
CA HIS A 245 -10.02 -13.13 -14.51
C HIS A 245 -9.98 -14.17 -15.64
N ARG A 246 -10.19 -15.44 -15.32
CA ARG A 246 -10.65 -16.42 -16.33
C ARG A 246 -11.94 -15.82 -16.88
N THR A 247 -11.85 -15.10 -17.97
CA THR A 247 -12.97 -14.92 -18.88
C THR A 247 -13.32 -16.34 -19.28
N LYS A 248 -14.37 -16.90 -18.68
CA LYS A 248 -15.04 -18.04 -19.28
C LYS A 248 -15.38 -17.54 -20.67
N THR A 249 -14.67 -18.03 -21.65
CA THR A 249 -15.04 -17.91 -23.06
C THR A 249 -16.48 -18.37 -23.10
N GLY A 250 -17.41 -17.41 -23.15
CA GLY A 250 -18.81 -17.72 -23.35
C GLY A 250 -18.89 -18.52 -24.64
N PHE A 251 -19.56 -19.64 -24.61
CA PHE A 251 -19.97 -20.35 -25.79
C PHE A 251 -20.45 -19.32 -26.79
N ARG A 252 -19.72 -19.12 -27.89
CA ARG A 252 -20.24 -18.45 -29.07
C ARG A 252 -21.31 -19.44 -29.59
N LEU A 253 -22.57 -19.17 -29.27
CA LEU A 253 -23.65 -19.69 -30.03
C LEU A 253 -23.44 -19.18 -31.45
N GLY A 254 -23.01 -20.06 -32.35
CA GLY A 254 -22.97 -19.73 -33.78
C GLY A 254 -24.38 -19.28 -34.20
N PRO A 255 -24.49 -18.38 -35.20
CA PRO A 255 -25.77 -17.99 -35.71
C PRO A 255 -26.53 -19.27 -36.16
N PRO A 256 -27.84 -19.35 -35.92
CA PRO A 256 -28.63 -20.47 -36.43
C PRO A 256 -28.45 -20.55 -37.94
N VAL A 257 -27.94 -21.67 -38.44
CA VAL A 257 -27.96 -21.98 -39.85
C VAL A 257 -29.42 -22.21 -40.21
N GLY A 258 -30.01 -21.22 -40.91
CA GLY A 258 -31.31 -21.33 -41.56
C GLY A 258 -31.20 -22.00 -42.90
#